data_2fa4c95b22fc356e412e2156f9725612
#
_entry.id   2fa4c95b22fc356e412e2156f9725612
#
_cell.length_a   1.000
_cell.length_b   1.000
_cell.length_c   1.000
_cell.angle_alpha   90.00
_cell.angle_beta   90.00
_cell.angle_gamma   90.00
#
_symmetry.space_group_name_H-M   'P 1'
#
loop_
_entity.id
_entity.type
_entity.pdbx_description
1 polymer ?
#
loop_
_entity_poly.entity_id
_entity_poly.type
_entity_poly.pdbx_seq_one_letter_code
_entity_poly.pdbx_strand_id
1 'polypeptide(L)'
;LGLVLALLLSAGCAGRAEAEVPLMTLAVLPTAAPTPTPLATFSSPLPSSTPLPTLQGPQVGLLVTPQVGDYAPAETVLREHYWFDWPVPGRILSTYPYGGRWPGGVWIHRGVDINANTGDPVVSVAPGVITEAGGNLVNINGHMSDAYGIHVFMRLDQTFDGWPIYILYAHFSQVLVQAGDHVEGGQLIGLAGETGFTTGPHVHLEVRIGENAPSHTRNPELWLKPRDNRGTLAGRLLDLSGEYIHEWTIGLYQDNELVRRTRTYAGPVVNPDEGWGENFVFWEVPPGRYTVRASLGSETHLGSAEVITGRTTLVTFTTLGLPPVTLTPTLTLEP
;
A
#
# COMPACT_ATOMS: atom_id res chain seq x y z
N LEU A 1 55.26 -2.52 -45.40
CA LEU A 1 55.35 -2.75 -46.87
C LEU A 1 53.97 -3.09 -47.42
N GLY A 2 53.41 -2.20 -48.15
CA GLY A 2 52.63 -2.25 -49.35
C GLY A 2 51.13 -2.41 -49.17
N LEU A 3 50.25 -1.81 -49.73
CA LEU A 3 50.10 -0.83 -50.82
C LEU A 3 48.61 -0.45 -50.86
N VAL A 4 48.36 0.81 -50.99
CA VAL A 4 47.07 1.44 -51.25
C VAL A 4 46.56 1.02 -52.64
N LEU A 5 45.23 0.79 -52.74
CA LEU A 5 44.58 0.95 -54.07
C LEU A 5 43.22 1.60 -53.89
N ALA A 6 43.13 2.85 -54.28
CA ALA A 6 41.93 3.61 -54.49
C ALA A 6 41.28 3.21 -55.82
N LEU A 7 39.99 2.99 -55.82
CA LEU A 7 39.18 2.95 -57.03
C LEU A 7 38.08 4.01 -56.97
N LEU A 8 38.29 5.06 -57.73
CA LEU A 8 37.25 6.03 -58.12
C LEU A 8 36.38 5.40 -59.21
N LEU A 9 35.09 5.39 -59.00
CA LEU A 9 34.13 5.22 -60.09
C LEU A 9 33.08 6.30 -59.99
N SER A 10 33.14 7.19 -60.98
CA SER A 10 32.17 8.21 -61.34
C SER A 10 31.04 7.59 -62.14
N ALA A 11 29.80 7.86 -61.80
CA ALA A 11 28.62 7.90 -62.69
C ALA A 11 27.45 8.40 -61.81
N GLY A 12 26.73 9.41 -62.11
CA GLY A 12 25.95 9.78 -63.21
C GLY A 12 24.73 10.42 -62.61
N CYS A 13 24.52 11.72 -62.85
CA CYS A 13 23.30 12.44 -62.52
C CYS A 13 22.10 11.78 -63.22
N ALA A 14 21.09 11.39 -62.42
CA ALA A 14 19.72 11.23 -62.88
C ALA A 14 18.81 12.06 -61.97
N GLY A 15 18.24 13.10 -62.54
CA GLY A 15 17.32 14.01 -61.92
C GLY A 15 16.09 13.28 -61.40
N ARG A 16 15.79 13.48 -60.13
CA ARG A 16 14.57 13.05 -59.49
C ARG A 16 13.63 14.26 -59.44
N ALA A 17 12.56 14.19 -60.23
CA ALA A 17 11.49 15.18 -60.21
C ALA A 17 10.91 15.25 -58.78
N GLU A 18 10.93 16.41 -58.17
CA GLU A 18 10.19 16.71 -56.96
C GLU A 18 8.70 16.77 -57.31
N ALA A 19 7.93 15.87 -56.72
CA ALA A 19 6.48 15.94 -56.77
C ALA A 19 6.02 17.02 -55.77
N GLU A 20 5.48 18.09 -56.30
CA GLU A 20 4.78 19.12 -55.51
C GLU A 20 3.56 18.49 -54.84
N VAL A 21 3.56 18.51 -53.51
CA VAL A 21 2.39 18.15 -52.68
C VAL A 21 1.46 19.35 -52.65
N PRO A 22 0.21 19.25 -53.11
CA PRO A 22 -0.72 20.39 -53.06
C PRO A 22 -1.05 20.72 -51.58
N LEU A 23 -0.82 21.99 -51.24
CA LEU A 23 -1.29 22.56 -49.94
C LEU A 23 -2.81 22.51 -49.94
N MET A 24 -3.39 21.61 -49.12
CA MET A 24 -4.80 21.66 -48.78
C MET A 24 -5.03 22.83 -47.84
N THR A 25 -5.66 23.88 -48.34
CA THR A 25 -6.16 24.97 -47.52
C THR A 25 -7.38 24.47 -46.72
N LEU A 26 -7.22 24.26 -45.43
CA LEU A 26 -8.30 23.97 -44.50
C LEU A 26 -9.15 25.25 -44.39
N ALA A 27 -10.36 25.21 -44.90
CA ALA A 27 -11.37 26.23 -44.64
C ALA A 27 -11.79 26.13 -43.18
N VAL A 28 -11.46 27.14 -42.41
CA VAL A 28 -11.95 27.30 -41.03
C VAL A 28 -13.40 27.75 -41.11
N LEU A 29 -14.31 26.83 -40.80
CA LEU A 29 -15.72 27.18 -40.53
C LEU A 29 -15.80 27.98 -39.23
N PRO A 30 -16.49 29.10 -39.16
CA PRO A 30 -16.69 29.81 -37.91
C PRO A 30 -17.61 28.99 -37.00
N THR A 31 -17.04 28.45 -35.94
CA THR A 31 -17.82 27.82 -34.86
C THR A 31 -18.50 28.94 -34.08
N ALA A 32 -19.82 29.03 -34.18
CA ALA A 32 -20.61 29.92 -33.31
C ALA A 32 -20.39 29.47 -31.85
N ALA A 33 -19.95 30.39 -31.01
CA ALA A 33 -19.83 30.14 -29.57
C ALA A 33 -21.22 29.84 -28.99
N PRO A 34 -21.38 28.80 -28.17
CA PRO A 34 -22.62 28.53 -27.50
C PRO A 34 -22.92 29.68 -26.51
N THR A 35 -24.11 30.23 -26.59
CA THR A 35 -24.63 31.20 -25.64
C THR A 35 -24.65 30.60 -24.25
N PRO A 36 -24.08 31.23 -23.21
CA PRO A 36 -24.09 30.67 -21.87
C PRO A 36 -25.55 30.64 -21.36
N THR A 37 -26.03 29.44 -21.07
CA THR A 37 -27.26 29.21 -20.35
C THR A 37 -27.05 29.71 -18.90
N PRO A 38 -27.95 30.54 -18.33
CA PRO A 38 -27.80 30.99 -16.96
C PRO A 38 -27.85 29.77 -16.01
N LEU A 39 -26.82 29.61 -15.18
CA LEU A 39 -26.81 28.63 -14.10
C LEU A 39 -28.01 28.93 -13.18
N ALA A 40 -28.86 27.93 -13.01
CA ALA A 40 -29.89 27.97 -11.97
C ALA A 40 -29.17 27.98 -10.60
N THR A 41 -29.34 29.06 -9.85
CA THR A 41 -28.89 29.15 -8.46
C THR A 41 -29.79 28.27 -7.60
N PHE A 42 -29.36 27.07 -7.32
CA PHE A 42 -29.94 26.25 -6.26
C PHE A 42 -29.45 26.79 -4.92
N SER A 43 -30.23 27.61 -4.26
CA SER A 43 -30.06 27.89 -2.84
C SER A 43 -30.73 26.78 -2.04
N SER A 44 -30.04 25.64 -1.91
CA SER A 44 -30.35 24.69 -0.86
C SER A 44 -29.67 25.17 0.41
N PRO A 45 -30.39 25.30 1.54
CA PRO A 45 -29.73 25.56 2.81
C PRO A 45 -28.76 24.40 3.07
N LEU A 46 -27.49 24.72 3.35
CA LEU A 46 -26.53 23.75 3.86
C LEU A 46 -27.16 23.02 5.05
N PRO A 47 -27.15 21.68 5.06
CA PRO A 47 -27.49 20.97 6.29
C PRO A 47 -26.55 21.46 7.38
N SER A 48 -27.15 21.89 8.49
CA SER A 48 -26.45 22.25 9.72
C SER A 48 -25.41 21.16 10.01
N SER A 49 -24.15 21.54 10.07
CA SER A 49 -23.06 20.63 10.42
C SER A 49 -23.35 20.09 11.81
N THR A 50 -23.88 18.88 11.87
CA THR A 50 -23.80 18.08 13.09
C THR A 50 -22.30 17.96 13.39
N PRO A 51 -21.82 18.36 14.58
CA PRO A 51 -20.42 18.17 14.90
C PRO A 51 -20.13 16.69 14.72
N LEU A 52 -19.13 16.36 13.89
CA LEU A 52 -18.58 15.01 13.84
C LEU A 52 -18.31 14.60 15.28
N PRO A 53 -18.67 13.35 15.63
CA PRO A 53 -18.22 12.82 16.90
C PRO A 53 -16.69 12.95 16.91
N THR A 54 -16.18 13.65 17.91
CA THR A 54 -14.74 13.70 18.17
C THR A 54 -14.29 12.26 18.22
N LEU A 55 -13.41 11.85 17.30
CA LEU A 55 -12.75 10.56 17.34
C LEU A 55 -12.10 10.49 18.72
N GLN A 56 -12.75 9.81 19.65
CA GLN A 56 -12.02 9.21 20.75
C GLN A 56 -11.25 8.10 20.04
N GLY A 57 -9.99 8.42 19.70
CA GLY A 57 -9.04 7.38 19.31
C GLY A 57 -9.17 6.24 20.31
N PRO A 58 -8.85 5.00 19.94
CA PRO A 58 -8.93 3.90 20.87
C PRO A 58 -8.34 4.42 22.17
N GLN A 59 -9.17 4.40 23.24
CA GLN A 59 -8.69 4.77 24.55
C GLN A 59 -7.50 3.84 24.74
N VAL A 60 -6.30 4.38 24.55
CA VAL A 60 -5.07 3.71 24.95
C VAL A 60 -5.33 3.45 26.43
N GLY A 61 -5.74 2.21 26.73
CA GLY A 61 -6.06 1.83 28.08
C GLY A 61 -4.89 2.30 28.90
N LEU A 62 -5.12 3.23 29.81
CA LEU A 62 -4.10 3.71 30.74
C LEU A 62 -3.28 2.49 31.10
N LEU A 63 -1.97 2.53 30.77
CA LEU A 63 -1.02 1.58 31.30
C LEU A 63 -1.09 1.70 32.82
N VAL A 64 -2.01 0.94 33.41
CA VAL A 64 -2.00 0.72 34.82
C VAL A 64 -0.70 0.00 35.09
N THR A 65 0.23 0.67 35.77
CA THR A 65 1.46 0.06 36.25
C THR A 65 1.09 -1.24 36.95
N PRO A 66 1.48 -2.43 36.49
CA PRO A 66 1.10 -3.67 37.13
C PRO A 66 1.71 -3.70 38.52
N GLN A 67 0.86 -3.74 39.54
CA GLN A 67 1.24 -4.25 40.84
C GLN A 67 1.52 -5.73 40.66
N VAL A 68 2.64 -6.20 41.14
CA VAL A 68 3.02 -7.63 41.13
C VAL A 68 1.97 -8.39 41.95
N GLY A 69 1.07 -9.08 41.28
CA GLY A 69 -0.01 -9.85 41.91
C GLY A 69 -1.31 -9.68 41.10
N ASP A 70 -1.78 -10.75 40.51
CA ASP A 70 -3.07 -10.90 39.80
C ASP A 70 -3.22 -10.17 38.45
N TYR A 71 -2.40 -10.55 37.49
CA TYR A 71 -2.64 -10.22 36.09
C TYR A 71 -3.32 -11.39 35.37
N ALA A 72 -4.65 -11.35 35.30
CA ALA A 72 -5.34 -11.88 34.13
C ALA A 72 -5.29 -10.78 33.08
N PRO A 73 -4.63 -10.95 31.93
CA PRO A 73 -4.70 -9.97 30.86
C PRO A 73 -6.18 -9.85 30.46
N ALA A 74 -6.73 -8.63 30.45
CA ALA A 74 -7.99 -8.39 29.80
C ALA A 74 -7.85 -8.97 28.39
N GLU A 75 -8.68 -9.93 28.01
CA GLU A 75 -8.69 -10.52 26.68
C GLU A 75 -9.00 -9.38 25.70
N THR A 76 -7.95 -8.82 25.11
CA THR A 76 -8.10 -7.97 23.94
C THR A 76 -8.46 -8.91 22.81
N VAL A 77 -9.74 -8.95 22.45
CA VAL A 77 -10.22 -9.74 21.32
C VAL A 77 -9.65 -9.09 20.07
N LEU A 78 -8.52 -9.61 19.63
CA LEU A 78 -7.92 -9.21 18.35
C LEU A 78 -8.74 -9.82 17.23
N ARG A 79 -9.28 -8.99 16.34
CA ARG A 79 -10.06 -9.44 15.19
C ARG A 79 -9.15 -9.61 14.00
N GLU A 80 -9.13 -10.83 13.43
CA GLU A 80 -8.49 -11.11 12.17
C GLU A 80 -9.28 -10.48 11.03
N HIS A 81 -8.61 -9.83 10.09
CA HIS A 81 -9.26 -9.22 8.93
C HIS A 81 -8.51 -9.50 7.61
N TYR A 82 -8.12 -10.72 7.36
CA TYR A 82 -7.66 -11.20 6.06
C TYR A 82 -8.82 -11.24 5.06
N TRP A 83 -9.30 -10.08 4.63
CA TRP A 83 -10.48 -9.98 3.79
C TRP A 83 -10.17 -9.94 2.31
N PHE A 84 -8.91 -9.67 1.94
CA PHE A 84 -8.53 -9.40 0.57
C PHE A 84 -7.78 -10.56 -0.06
N ASP A 85 -8.17 -10.88 -1.30
CA ASP A 85 -7.36 -11.72 -2.16
C ASP A 85 -6.23 -10.88 -2.78
N TRP A 86 -5.19 -11.55 -3.28
CA TRP A 86 -4.05 -10.86 -3.87
C TRP A 86 -4.43 -10.26 -5.22
N PRO A 87 -4.07 -8.97 -5.48
CA PRO A 87 -4.50 -8.27 -6.68
C PRO A 87 -3.80 -8.74 -7.97
N VAL A 88 -2.66 -9.45 -7.86
CA VAL A 88 -1.95 -10.03 -9.00
C VAL A 88 -2.01 -11.56 -8.88
N PRO A 89 -2.85 -12.24 -9.67
CA PRO A 89 -3.03 -13.70 -9.57
C PRO A 89 -1.71 -14.46 -9.68
N GLY A 90 -1.47 -15.37 -8.74
CA GLY A 90 -0.24 -16.16 -8.68
C GLY A 90 1.01 -15.43 -8.19
N ARG A 91 0.92 -14.15 -7.89
CA ARG A 91 1.99 -13.33 -7.33
C ARG A 91 1.71 -13.01 -5.87
N ILE A 92 2.46 -13.60 -4.98
CA ILE A 92 2.30 -13.42 -3.53
C ILE A 92 3.68 -13.04 -2.97
N LEU A 93 4.17 -11.88 -3.36
CA LEU A 93 5.44 -11.37 -2.90
C LEU A 93 5.36 -9.84 -2.84
N SER A 94 5.43 -9.30 -1.63
CA SER A 94 5.71 -7.89 -1.41
C SER A 94 7.21 -7.66 -1.55
N THR A 95 7.59 -6.75 -2.41
CA THR A 95 8.98 -6.39 -2.66
C THR A 95 9.43 -5.20 -1.83
N TYR A 96 8.48 -4.37 -1.39
CA TYR A 96 8.74 -3.22 -0.54
C TYR A 96 7.63 -3.08 0.51
N PRO A 97 7.97 -3.06 1.82
CA PRO A 97 6.99 -3.12 2.89
C PRO A 97 6.36 -1.77 3.19
N TYR A 98 5.17 -1.83 3.82
CA TYR A 98 4.50 -0.67 4.41
C TYR A 98 5.38 0.00 5.47
N GLY A 99 5.35 1.32 5.52
CA GLY A 99 6.10 2.11 6.50
C GLY A 99 7.61 2.16 6.26
N GLY A 100 8.10 1.56 5.17
CA GLY A 100 9.50 1.63 4.78
C GLY A 100 9.88 3.03 4.27
N ARG A 101 11.09 3.48 4.60
CA ARG A 101 11.63 4.73 4.06
C ARG A 101 12.47 4.45 2.83
N TRP A 102 12.19 5.16 1.75
CA TRP A 102 13.00 5.08 0.54
C TRP A 102 14.46 5.45 0.83
N PRO A 103 15.45 4.69 0.34
CA PRO A 103 16.86 4.98 0.57
C PRO A 103 17.24 6.39 0.14
N GLY A 104 17.78 7.19 1.07
CA GLY A 104 18.18 8.58 0.82
C GLY A 104 17.03 9.58 0.67
N GLY A 105 15.77 9.15 0.86
CA GLY A 105 14.59 9.96 0.62
C GLY A 105 13.81 10.35 1.87
N VAL A 106 12.99 11.37 1.70
CA VAL A 106 11.98 11.82 2.68
C VAL A 106 10.65 11.07 2.55
N TRP A 107 10.53 10.24 1.48
CA TRP A 107 9.28 9.53 1.18
C TRP A 107 9.16 8.27 2.04
N ILE A 108 8.00 8.11 2.65
CA ILE A 108 7.62 6.92 3.39
C ILE A 108 6.60 6.15 2.58
N HIS A 109 6.79 4.85 2.46
CA HIS A 109 5.94 3.94 1.70
C HIS A 109 4.62 3.71 2.45
N ARG A 110 3.50 4.07 1.82
CA ARG A 110 2.16 4.03 2.44
C ARG A 110 1.34 2.81 2.05
N GLY A 111 1.93 1.90 1.32
CA GLY A 111 1.31 0.66 0.85
C GLY A 111 2.30 -0.48 0.85
N VAL A 112 2.02 -1.48 0.05
CA VAL A 112 2.95 -2.57 -0.28
C VAL A 112 3.13 -2.67 -1.78
N ASP A 113 4.33 -3.01 -2.23
CA ASP A 113 4.61 -3.23 -3.63
C ASP A 113 4.57 -4.72 -3.94
N ILE A 114 3.65 -5.12 -4.79
CA ILE A 114 3.42 -6.51 -5.17
C ILE A 114 4.10 -6.76 -6.51
N ASN A 115 5.04 -7.70 -6.52
CA ASN A 115 5.80 -8.04 -7.72
C ASN A 115 4.89 -8.40 -8.90
N ALA A 116 5.10 -7.75 -10.05
CA ALA A 116 4.38 -8.00 -11.30
C ALA A 116 5.29 -7.72 -12.50
N ASN A 117 4.94 -8.26 -13.66
CA ASN A 117 5.52 -7.80 -14.91
C ASN A 117 4.56 -6.81 -15.58
N THR A 118 5.08 -5.94 -16.42
CA THR A 118 4.23 -5.09 -17.26
C THR A 118 3.28 -5.97 -18.08
N GLY A 119 1.98 -5.68 -17.98
CA GLY A 119 0.92 -6.44 -18.64
C GLY A 119 0.33 -7.60 -17.83
N ASP A 120 0.88 -7.93 -16.66
CA ASP A 120 0.26 -8.91 -15.76
C ASP A 120 -1.15 -8.40 -15.36
N PRO A 121 -2.18 -9.28 -15.30
CA PRO A 121 -3.53 -8.87 -14.92
C PRO A 121 -3.58 -8.41 -13.47
N VAL A 122 -4.30 -7.31 -13.23
CA VAL A 122 -4.59 -6.80 -11.88
C VAL A 122 -6.08 -6.91 -11.63
N VAL A 123 -6.43 -7.57 -10.53
CA VAL A 123 -7.82 -7.83 -10.15
C VAL A 123 -8.19 -7.07 -8.88
N SER A 124 -9.47 -6.80 -8.70
CA SER A 124 -9.99 -6.21 -7.46
C SER A 124 -9.81 -7.16 -6.29
N VAL A 125 -9.31 -6.64 -5.16
CA VAL A 125 -9.10 -7.43 -3.92
C VAL A 125 -10.41 -7.80 -3.21
N ALA A 126 -11.51 -7.04 -3.45
CA ALA A 126 -12.82 -7.21 -2.85
C ALA A 126 -13.88 -6.49 -3.66
N PRO A 127 -15.21 -6.73 -3.42
CA PRO A 127 -16.28 -5.99 -4.08
C PRO A 127 -16.31 -4.51 -3.69
N GLY A 128 -16.66 -3.63 -4.65
CA GLY A 128 -16.77 -2.21 -4.38
C GLY A 128 -16.98 -1.35 -5.63
N VAL A 129 -17.04 -0.04 -5.43
CA VAL A 129 -17.26 0.95 -6.47
C VAL A 129 -15.97 1.71 -6.78
N ILE A 130 -15.61 1.76 -8.05
CA ILE A 130 -14.49 2.57 -8.54
C ILE A 130 -14.83 4.05 -8.34
N THR A 131 -14.01 4.78 -7.58
CA THR A 131 -14.21 6.20 -7.34
C THR A 131 -13.38 7.08 -8.27
N GLU A 132 -12.24 6.56 -8.73
CA GLU A 132 -11.34 7.21 -9.67
C GLU A 132 -10.58 6.16 -10.46
N ALA A 133 -10.37 6.39 -11.76
CA ALA A 133 -9.59 5.50 -12.62
C ALA A 133 -8.88 6.30 -13.71
N GLY A 134 -7.58 6.06 -13.89
CA GLY A 134 -6.73 6.79 -14.82
C GLY A 134 -5.55 7.42 -14.12
N GLY A 135 -5.03 8.51 -14.63
CA GLY A 135 -3.89 9.24 -14.09
C GLY A 135 -3.23 10.11 -15.14
N ASN A 136 -2.45 11.07 -14.70
CA ASN A 136 -1.74 11.95 -15.61
C ASN A 136 -0.34 11.38 -15.88
N LEU A 137 -0.06 10.97 -17.11
CA LEU A 137 1.25 10.50 -17.55
C LEU A 137 2.26 11.64 -17.76
N VAL A 138 1.81 12.89 -17.62
CA VAL A 138 2.64 14.06 -17.95
C VAL A 138 3.41 14.50 -16.72
N ASN A 139 4.73 14.35 -16.79
CA ASN A 139 5.65 15.03 -15.88
C ASN A 139 5.64 16.53 -16.19
N ILE A 140 4.83 17.31 -15.48
CA ILE A 140 4.74 18.75 -15.66
C ILE A 140 5.91 19.39 -14.92
N ASN A 141 6.87 19.95 -15.67
CA ASN A 141 7.99 20.75 -15.18
C ASN A 141 9.00 20.03 -14.27
N GLY A 142 9.26 18.75 -14.47
CA GLY A 142 10.24 18.01 -13.66
C GLY A 142 9.81 17.78 -12.23
N HIS A 143 8.62 18.19 -11.83
CA HIS A 143 7.99 17.83 -10.57
C HIS A 143 7.10 16.61 -10.78
N MET A 144 7.32 15.59 -9.96
CA MET A 144 6.50 14.37 -9.97
C MET A 144 5.14 14.71 -9.36
N SER A 145 4.25 15.27 -10.20
CA SER A 145 2.91 15.64 -9.78
C SER A 145 2.01 14.44 -9.54
N ASP A 146 2.40 13.26 -10.06
CA ASP A 146 1.65 12.02 -9.90
C ASP A 146 2.58 10.84 -9.57
N ALA A 147 2.85 10.64 -8.29
CA ALA A 147 3.67 9.54 -7.84
C ALA A 147 3.06 8.17 -8.14
N TYR A 148 1.72 8.07 -8.20
CA TYR A 148 1.00 6.82 -8.46
C TYR A 148 0.92 6.45 -9.94
N GLY A 149 1.18 7.39 -10.86
CA GLY A 149 1.02 7.17 -12.28
C GLY A 149 -0.44 6.88 -12.65
N ILE A 150 -0.66 5.90 -13.54
CA ILE A 150 -2.00 5.40 -13.83
C ILE A 150 -2.46 4.54 -12.65
N HIS A 151 -3.62 4.88 -12.10
CA HIS A 151 -4.11 4.29 -10.86
C HIS A 151 -5.62 4.06 -10.85
N VAL A 152 -6.07 3.30 -9.86
CA VAL A 152 -7.48 3.08 -9.55
C VAL A 152 -7.68 3.30 -8.06
N PHE A 153 -8.64 4.19 -7.71
CA PHE A 153 -9.21 4.25 -6.37
C PHE A 153 -10.57 3.58 -6.37
N MET A 154 -10.82 2.78 -5.35
CA MET A 154 -12.13 2.20 -5.12
C MET A 154 -12.54 2.33 -3.66
N ARG A 155 -13.86 2.41 -3.43
CA ARG A 155 -14.46 2.28 -2.11
C ARG A 155 -15.12 0.92 -2.02
N LEU A 156 -14.78 0.14 -1.01
CA LEU A 156 -15.35 -1.17 -0.79
C LEU A 156 -16.83 -1.09 -0.38
N ASP A 157 -17.59 -2.15 -0.67
CA ASP A 157 -18.97 -2.29 -0.21
C ASP A 157 -19.02 -2.52 1.30
N GLN A 158 -18.06 -3.27 1.83
CA GLN A 158 -17.92 -3.51 3.26
C GLN A 158 -17.25 -2.34 3.97
N THR A 159 -17.49 -2.26 5.28
CA THR A 159 -16.90 -1.26 6.17
C THR A 159 -16.10 -1.95 7.27
N PHE A 160 -15.15 -1.23 7.85
CA PHE A 160 -14.41 -1.64 9.03
C PHE A 160 -14.93 -0.84 10.25
N ASP A 161 -15.59 -1.50 11.18
CA ASP A 161 -16.24 -0.87 12.34
C ASP A 161 -17.12 0.35 11.99
N GLY A 162 -17.83 0.25 10.84
CA GLY A 162 -18.67 1.31 10.29
C GLY A 162 -17.92 2.36 9.47
N TRP A 163 -16.60 2.33 9.41
CA TRP A 163 -15.80 3.22 8.58
C TRP A 163 -15.65 2.70 7.16
N PRO A 164 -15.74 3.57 6.15
CA PRO A 164 -15.48 3.17 4.76
C PRO A 164 -14.03 2.74 4.57
N ILE A 165 -13.84 1.73 3.72
CA ILE A 165 -12.54 1.25 3.30
C ILE A 165 -12.31 1.70 1.87
N TYR A 166 -11.13 2.28 1.62
CA TYR A 166 -10.68 2.63 0.28
C TYR A 166 -9.42 1.86 -0.08
N ILE A 167 -9.36 1.43 -1.33
CA ILE A 167 -8.20 0.75 -1.90
C ILE A 167 -7.64 1.60 -3.03
N LEU A 168 -6.33 1.79 -3.03
CA LEU A 168 -5.59 2.36 -4.15
C LEU A 168 -4.75 1.26 -4.79
N TYR A 169 -4.86 1.13 -6.09
CA TYR A 169 -3.93 0.39 -6.94
C TYR A 169 -3.20 1.38 -7.82
N ALA A 170 -1.87 1.28 -7.92
CA ALA A 170 -1.08 2.21 -8.71
C ALA A 170 -0.10 1.52 -9.67
N HIS A 171 0.51 2.36 -10.53
CA HIS A 171 1.54 1.99 -11.50
C HIS A 171 1.03 1.12 -12.67
N PHE A 172 -0.27 1.21 -13.00
CA PHE A 172 -0.82 0.48 -14.14
C PHE A 172 -0.15 0.88 -15.47
N SER A 173 -0.09 -0.07 -16.41
CA SER A 173 0.14 0.22 -17.83
C SER A 173 -1.17 0.58 -18.52
N GLN A 174 -2.30 -0.01 -18.08
CA GLN A 174 -3.62 0.22 -18.61
C GLN A 174 -4.69 -0.05 -17.55
N VAL A 175 -5.68 0.84 -17.45
CA VAL A 175 -6.90 0.65 -16.65
C VAL A 175 -8.04 0.16 -17.55
N LEU A 176 -8.85 -0.76 -17.07
CA LEU A 176 -9.97 -1.39 -17.81
C LEU A 176 -11.33 -1.08 -17.18
N VAL A 177 -11.38 -0.20 -16.20
CA VAL A 177 -12.58 0.25 -15.49
C VAL A 177 -12.65 1.77 -15.47
N GLN A 178 -13.79 2.33 -15.12
CA GLN A 178 -14.01 3.77 -15.00
C GLN A 178 -14.70 4.11 -13.68
N ALA A 179 -14.63 5.40 -13.28
CA ALA A 179 -15.34 5.88 -12.11
C ALA A 179 -16.85 5.63 -12.23
N GLY A 180 -17.43 5.08 -11.17
CA GLY A 180 -18.83 4.66 -11.11
C GLY A 180 -19.07 3.19 -11.38
N ASP A 181 -18.09 2.45 -11.91
CA ASP A 181 -18.23 1.00 -12.10
C ASP A 181 -18.26 0.30 -10.75
N HIS A 182 -19.16 -0.66 -10.57
CA HIS A 182 -19.14 -1.62 -9.48
C HIS A 182 -18.37 -2.86 -9.95
N VAL A 183 -17.42 -3.33 -9.14
CA VAL A 183 -16.60 -4.50 -9.44
C VAL A 183 -16.72 -5.54 -8.34
N GLU A 184 -16.64 -6.81 -8.73
CA GLU A 184 -16.59 -7.95 -7.80
C GLU A 184 -15.15 -8.26 -7.40
N GLY A 185 -14.95 -8.93 -6.27
CA GLY A 185 -13.65 -9.46 -5.88
C GLY A 185 -13.11 -10.45 -6.93
N GLY A 186 -11.85 -10.28 -7.33
CA GLY A 186 -11.23 -11.04 -8.40
C GLY A 186 -11.55 -10.56 -9.83
N GLN A 187 -12.40 -9.54 -9.99
CA GLN A 187 -12.68 -8.96 -11.31
C GLN A 187 -11.47 -8.20 -11.83
N LEU A 188 -11.14 -8.38 -13.12
CA LEU A 188 -10.05 -7.68 -13.80
C LEU A 188 -10.34 -6.17 -13.84
N ILE A 189 -9.41 -5.36 -13.32
CA ILE A 189 -9.52 -3.89 -13.28
C ILE A 189 -8.46 -3.18 -14.13
N GLY A 190 -7.40 -3.88 -14.52
CA GLY A 190 -6.35 -3.30 -15.35
C GLY A 190 -5.15 -4.23 -15.53
N LEU A 191 -4.10 -3.69 -16.10
CA LEU A 191 -2.83 -4.37 -16.34
C LEU A 191 -1.70 -3.66 -15.59
N ALA A 192 -0.86 -4.41 -14.90
CA ALA A 192 0.31 -3.91 -14.19
C ALA A 192 1.27 -3.17 -15.14
N GLY A 193 2.02 -2.24 -14.59
CA GLY A 193 2.99 -1.45 -15.34
C GLY A 193 4.07 -0.85 -14.44
N GLU A 194 4.60 0.28 -14.89
CA GLU A 194 5.64 1.04 -14.20
C GLU A 194 5.46 2.55 -14.39
N THR A 195 4.21 3.03 -14.47
CA THR A 195 3.92 4.45 -14.61
C THR A 195 4.02 5.18 -13.27
N GLY A 196 4.35 6.48 -13.30
CA GLY A 196 4.58 7.27 -12.09
C GLY A 196 5.99 7.10 -11.51
N PHE A 197 6.10 7.18 -10.18
CA PHE A 197 7.39 7.03 -9.49
C PHE A 197 7.68 5.58 -9.13
N THR A 198 8.40 4.89 -9.97
CA THR A 198 8.75 3.47 -9.80
C THR A 198 10.22 3.21 -10.14
N THR A 199 10.73 2.04 -9.73
CA THR A 199 12.03 1.51 -10.14
C THR A 199 11.93 0.28 -11.04
N GLY A 200 10.72 -0.12 -11.37
CA GLY A 200 10.41 -1.26 -12.21
C GLY A 200 8.96 -1.71 -12.05
N PRO A 201 8.50 -2.67 -12.87
CA PRO A 201 7.11 -3.09 -12.88
C PRO A 201 6.66 -3.71 -11.55
N HIS A 202 5.55 -3.21 -10.99
CA HIS A 202 4.89 -3.73 -9.81
C HIS A 202 3.48 -3.16 -9.69
N VAL A 203 2.71 -3.66 -8.73
CA VAL A 203 1.45 -3.05 -8.29
C VAL A 203 1.66 -2.52 -6.89
N HIS A 204 1.53 -1.22 -6.72
CA HIS A 204 1.46 -0.58 -5.42
C HIS A 204 0.03 -0.64 -4.90
N LEU A 205 -0.16 -1.16 -3.69
CA LEU A 205 -1.46 -1.33 -3.04
C LEU A 205 -1.51 -0.57 -1.72
N GLU A 206 -2.52 0.31 -1.54
CA GLU A 206 -2.81 0.93 -0.25
C GLU A 206 -4.20 0.52 0.25
N VAL A 207 -4.33 0.37 1.57
CA VAL A 207 -5.59 0.27 2.30
C VAL A 207 -5.76 1.54 3.12
N ARG A 208 -6.90 2.23 3.00
CA ARG A 208 -7.22 3.46 3.74
C ARG A 208 -8.54 3.30 4.48
N ILE A 209 -8.60 3.75 5.71
CA ILE A 209 -9.79 3.62 6.58
C ILE A 209 -10.33 4.99 6.93
N GLY A 210 -11.64 5.18 6.78
CA GLY A 210 -12.35 6.42 7.11
C GLY A 210 -12.33 7.45 5.98
N GLU A 211 -11.15 7.94 5.59
CA GLU A 211 -10.99 8.92 4.53
C GLU A 211 -10.07 8.40 3.42
N ASN A 212 -10.38 8.77 2.18
CA ASN A 212 -9.48 8.48 1.05
C ASN A 212 -8.32 9.47 1.02
N ALA A 213 -7.49 9.45 2.05
CA ALA A 213 -6.34 10.35 2.18
C ALA A 213 -5.06 9.56 2.53
N PRO A 214 -3.86 10.03 2.07
CA PRO A 214 -2.60 9.36 2.37
C PRO A 214 -2.27 9.22 3.86
N SER A 215 -2.86 10.08 4.71
CA SER A 215 -2.73 10.02 6.17
C SER A 215 -3.59 8.94 6.83
N HIS A 216 -4.44 8.24 6.07
CA HIS A 216 -5.38 7.24 6.58
C HIS A 216 -5.01 5.81 6.15
N THR A 217 -3.77 5.60 5.72
CA THR A 217 -3.30 4.28 5.30
C THR A 217 -3.10 3.33 6.46
N ARG A 218 -3.28 2.03 6.19
CA ARG A 218 -2.99 0.88 7.06
C ARG A 218 -2.13 -0.11 6.33
N ASN A 219 -1.43 -0.97 7.06
CA ASN A 219 -0.57 -1.98 6.44
C ASN A 219 -1.39 -3.03 5.68
N PRO A 220 -1.35 -3.08 4.34
CA PRO A 220 -2.11 -4.06 3.57
C PRO A 220 -1.76 -5.52 3.89
N GLU A 221 -0.58 -5.80 4.46
CA GLU A 221 -0.14 -7.15 4.82
C GLU A 221 -0.97 -7.77 5.96
N LEU A 222 -1.77 -6.97 6.67
CA LEU A 222 -2.74 -7.43 7.67
C LEU A 222 -4.12 -7.72 7.07
N TRP A 223 -4.36 -7.28 5.84
CA TRP A 223 -5.64 -7.39 5.14
C TRP A 223 -5.63 -8.44 4.00
N LEU A 224 -4.44 -8.68 3.43
CA LEU A 224 -4.24 -9.68 2.38
C LEU A 224 -4.17 -11.08 2.99
N LYS A 225 -4.93 -12.03 2.44
CA LYS A 225 -4.93 -13.43 2.88
C LYS A 225 -3.54 -14.04 2.72
N PRO A 226 -2.94 -14.59 3.78
CA PRO A 226 -1.72 -15.36 3.62
C PRO A 226 -1.99 -16.63 2.80
N ARG A 227 -0.96 -17.14 2.13
CA ARG A 227 -1.04 -18.44 1.45
C ARG A 227 -1.37 -19.55 2.45
N ASP A 228 -1.88 -20.67 1.90
CA ASP A 228 -2.00 -21.91 2.65
C ASP A 228 -0.67 -22.25 3.37
N ASN A 229 -0.76 -22.64 4.63
CA ASN A 229 0.40 -22.89 5.49
C ASN A 229 1.31 -21.66 5.74
N ARG A 230 0.74 -20.47 5.78
CA ARG A 230 1.42 -19.25 6.22
C ARG A 230 0.56 -18.51 7.23
N GLY A 231 1.21 -17.66 8.02
CA GLY A 231 0.58 -16.72 8.93
C GLY A 231 1.33 -15.41 8.94
N THR A 232 0.88 -14.47 9.74
CA THR A 232 1.48 -13.15 9.92
C THR A 232 1.93 -12.98 11.37
N LEU A 233 3.07 -12.32 11.56
CA LEU A 233 3.53 -11.89 12.85
C LEU A 233 3.59 -10.36 12.84
N ALA A 234 2.68 -9.74 13.57
CA ALA A 234 2.66 -8.30 13.83
C ALA A 234 3.36 -7.99 15.16
N GLY A 235 3.86 -6.78 15.32
CA GLY A 235 4.47 -6.43 16.58
C GLY A 235 4.52 -4.95 16.90
N ARG A 236 4.71 -4.68 18.18
CA ARG A 236 4.88 -3.35 18.75
C ARG A 236 6.27 -3.24 19.37
N LEU A 237 6.99 -2.21 19.00
CA LEU A 237 8.20 -1.79 19.72
C LEU A 237 7.95 -0.41 20.31
N LEU A 238 7.86 -0.36 21.65
CA LEU A 238 7.49 0.83 22.41
C LEU A 238 8.63 1.26 23.34
N ASP A 239 8.75 2.55 23.56
CA ASP A 239 9.61 3.10 24.58
C ASP A 239 8.98 3.04 25.98
N LEU A 240 9.67 3.60 26.98
CA LEU A 240 9.22 3.64 28.38
C LEU A 240 7.92 4.44 28.61
N SER A 241 7.61 5.36 27.70
CA SER A 241 6.39 6.17 27.76
C SER A 241 5.21 5.53 27.04
N GLY A 242 5.47 4.40 26.34
CA GLY A 242 4.48 3.71 25.52
C GLY A 242 4.39 4.24 24.09
N GLU A 243 5.31 5.13 23.68
CA GLU A 243 5.37 5.66 22.32
C GLU A 243 6.10 4.68 21.39
N TYR A 244 5.72 4.69 20.10
CA TYR A 244 6.34 3.83 19.10
C TYR A 244 7.79 4.23 18.81
N ILE A 245 8.68 3.24 18.82
CA ILE A 245 10.06 3.41 18.33
C ILE A 245 10.07 3.17 16.82
N HIS A 246 10.48 4.20 16.08
CA HIS A 246 10.47 4.21 14.62
C HIS A 246 11.81 3.81 14.00
N GLU A 247 11.76 3.31 12.76
CA GLU A 247 12.92 2.98 11.91
C GLU A 247 13.92 2.01 12.55
N TRP A 248 13.46 1.19 13.49
CA TRP A 248 14.30 0.23 14.18
C TRP A 248 14.29 -1.14 13.50
N THR A 249 15.44 -1.80 13.45
CA THR A 249 15.53 -3.12 12.82
C THR A 249 15.06 -4.20 13.78
N ILE A 250 14.13 -5.03 13.31
CA ILE A 250 13.60 -6.20 13.99
C ILE A 250 14.03 -7.44 13.22
N GLY A 251 14.58 -8.42 13.94
CA GLY A 251 14.97 -9.73 13.39
C GLY A 251 14.01 -10.83 13.82
N LEU A 252 13.62 -11.67 12.87
CA LEU A 252 12.90 -12.92 13.09
C LEU A 252 13.89 -14.08 13.02
N TYR A 253 13.93 -14.91 14.06
CA TYR A 253 14.88 -16.01 14.19
C TYR A 253 14.17 -17.33 14.44
N GLN A 254 14.67 -18.40 13.86
CA GLN A 254 14.28 -19.78 14.17
C GLN A 254 15.54 -20.57 14.45
N ASP A 255 15.57 -21.34 15.55
CA ASP A 255 16.74 -22.11 15.99
C ASP A 255 18.04 -21.27 16.07
N ASN A 256 17.93 -20.03 16.50
CA ASN A 256 18.96 -18.99 16.53
C ASN A 256 19.49 -18.50 15.16
N GLU A 257 18.97 -18.99 14.07
CA GLU A 257 19.28 -18.50 12.74
C GLU A 257 18.34 -17.37 12.33
N LEU A 258 18.89 -16.33 11.69
CA LEU A 258 18.12 -15.22 11.19
C LEU A 258 17.32 -15.66 9.94
N VAL A 259 15.99 -15.69 10.07
CA VAL A 259 15.07 -16.03 8.97
C VAL A 259 14.74 -14.81 8.13
N ARG A 260 14.42 -13.68 8.78
CA ARG A 260 13.97 -12.44 8.12
C ARG A 260 14.30 -11.21 8.97
N ARG A 261 14.37 -10.05 8.31
CA ARG A 261 14.41 -8.74 8.96
C ARG A 261 13.27 -7.88 8.45
N THR A 262 12.76 -7.02 9.31
CA THR A 262 11.89 -5.89 8.98
C THR A 262 12.35 -4.67 9.77
N ARG A 263 11.68 -3.55 9.58
CA ARG A 263 11.88 -2.34 10.37
C ARG A 263 10.55 -1.88 10.95
N THR A 264 10.62 -1.24 12.10
CA THR A 264 9.47 -0.48 12.58
C THR A 264 9.18 0.69 11.66
N TYR A 265 7.92 1.07 11.56
CA TYR A 265 7.45 2.09 10.63
C TYR A 265 8.20 3.43 10.77
N ALA A 266 8.36 4.15 9.68
CA ALA A 266 9.12 5.39 9.61
C ALA A 266 8.25 6.60 9.99
N GLY A 267 8.11 6.84 11.28
CA GLY A 267 7.46 8.05 11.80
C GLY A 267 5.93 8.07 11.71
N PRO A 268 5.31 9.21 12.06
CA PRO A 268 3.88 9.31 12.33
C PRO A 268 3.00 9.50 11.08
N VAL A 269 3.56 9.36 9.86
CA VAL A 269 2.81 9.54 8.60
C VAL A 269 2.20 8.25 8.06
N VAL A 270 2.45 7.13 8.73
CA VAL A 270 1.85 5.83 8.50
C VAL A 270 1.26 5.33 9.82
N ASN A 271 0.13 4.65 9.75
CA ASN A 271 -0.64 4.33 10.94
C ASN A 271 -0.57 2.85 11.25
N PRO A 272 -0.54 2.50 12.54
CA PRO A 272 -0.88 1.16 12.99
C PRO A 272 -2.33 0.83 12.63
N ASP A 273 -2.64 -0.45 12.53
CA ASP A 273 -4.01 -0.93 12.42
C ASP A 273 -4.76 -0.75 13.75
N GLU A 274 -6.05 -0.44 13.69
CA GLU A 274 -6.88 -0.19 14.86
C GLU A 274 -6.99 -1.39 15.79
N GLY A 275 -7.01 -2.60 15.23
CA GLY A 275 -7.10 -3.84 16.01
C GLY A 275 -5.76 -4.29 16.56
N TRP A 276 -4.71 -4.18 15.76
CA TRP A 276 -3.39 -4.71 16.09
C TRP A 276 -2.50 -3.69 16.80
N GLY A 277 -2.58 -2.41 16.44
CA GLY A 277 -1.75 -1.34 17.00
C GLY A 277 -0.26 -1.62 16.80
N GLU A 278 0.11 -2.25 15.71
CA GLU A 278 1.46 -2.69 15.40
C GLU A 278 2.29 -1.55 14.81
N ASN A 279 3.62 -1.66 14.88
CA ASN A 279 4.52 -0.82 14.10
C ASN A 279 5.56 -1.60 13.32
N PHE A 280 5.41 -2.93 13.23
CA PHE A 280 6.13 -3.78 12.28
C PHE A 280 5.35 -5.05 11.97
N VAL A 281 5.58 -5.62 10.79
CA VAL A 281 4.95 -6.87 10.34
C VAL A 281 5.99 -7.78 9.69
N PHE A 282 5.85 -9.09 9.92
CA PHE A 282 6.40 -10.18 9.13
C PHE A 282 5.24 -10.97 8.57
N TRP A 283 4.92 -10.79 7.31
CA TRP A 283 3.85 -11.51 6.63
C TRP A 283 4.37 -12.78 5.94
N GLU A 284 3.50 -13.71 5.56
CA GLU A 284 3.87 -14.95 4.87
C GLU A 284 4.94 -15.77 5.62
N VAL A 285 4.83 -15.83 6.94
CA VAL A 285 5.73 -16.60 7.80
C VAL A 285 5.24 -18.05 7.88
N PRO A 286 6.10 -19.07 7.70
CA PRO A 286 5.73 -20.46 7.97
C PRO A 286 5.24 -20.63 9.41
N PRO A 287 4.26 -21.53 9.67
CA PRO A 287 3.86 -21.83 11.04
C PRO A 287 5.04 -22.43 11.82
N GLY A 288 5.12 -22.07 13.10
CA GLY A 288 6.19 -22.54 13.97
C GLY A 288 6.55 -21.55 15.07
N ARG A 289 7.54 -21.92 15.86
CA ARG A 289 8.05 -21.07 16.95
C ARG A 289 9.24 -20.26 16.48
N TYR A 290 9.21 -18.98 16.83
CA TYR A 290 10.20 -18.00 16.46
C TYR A 290 10.65 -17.19 17.66
N THR A 291 11.87 -16.67 17.59
CA THR A 291 12.37 -15.61 18.45
C THR A 291 12.39 -14.31 17.66
N VAL A 292 11.74 -13.28 18.18
CA VAL A 292 11.79 -11.92 17.63
C VAL A 292 12.80 -11.13 18.44
N ARG A 293 13.72 -10.43 17.78
CA ARG A 293 14.79 -9.65 18.43
C ARG A 293 14.76 -8.21 17.99
N ALA A 294 14.78 -7.32 18.99
CA ALA A 294 15.02 -5.90 18.82
C ALA A 294 16.24 -5.50 19.63
N SER A 295 17.30 -5.01 18.99
CA SER A 295 18.52 -4.57 19.69
C SER A 295 18.52 -3.06 19.80
N LEU A 296 18.42 -2.54 21.04
CA LEU A 296 18.35 -1.12 21.37
C LEU A 296 19.65 -0.73 22.11
N GLY A 297 20.58 -0.11 21.39
CA GLY A 297 21.91 0.17 21.94
C GLY A 297 22.65 -1.12 22.33
N SER A 298 23.01 -1.26 23.61
CA SER A 298 23.64 -2.46 24.16
C SER A 298 22.66 -3.55 24.60
N GLU A 299 21.36 -3.25 24.61
CA GLU A 299 20.32 -4.16 25.08
C GLU A 299 19.66 -4.89 23.92
N THR A 300 19.38 -6.17 24.11
CA THR A 300 18.63 -6.98 23.15
C THR A 300 17.37 -7.48 23.83
N HIS A 301 16.23 -7.05 23.28
CA HIS A 301 14.91 -7.49 23.70
C HIS A 301 14.53 -8.72 22.87
N LEU A 302 14.14 -9.78 23.56
CA LEU A 302 13.74 -11.05 22.96
C LEU A 302 12.30 -11.34 23.26
N GLY A 303 11.54 -11.70 22.22
CA GLY A 303 10.18 -12.23 22.33
C GLY A 303 10.08 -13.57 21.64
N SER A 304 9.36 -14.52 22.25
CA SER A 304 8.99 -15.73 21.55
C SER A 304 7.59 -15.56 20.98
N ALA A 305 7.40 -16.03 19.75
CA ALA A 305 6.12 -16.00 19.06
C ALA A 305 5.86 -17.35 18.41
N GLU A 306 4.61 -17.80 18.45
CA GLU A 306 4.16 -18.97 17.68
C GLU A 306 3.28 -18.48 16.53
N VAL A 307 3.78 -18.68 15.31
CA VAL A 307 3.03 -18.34 14.09
C VAL A 307 2.09 -19.50 13.77
N ILE A 308 0.83 -19.17 13.60
CA ILE A 308 -0.25 -20.12 13.28
C ILE A 308 -0.75 -19.87 11.87
N THR A 309 -0.98 -20.92 11.10
CA THR A 309 -1.53 -20.84 9.75
C THR A 309 -2.83 -20.04 9.72
N GLY A 310 -2.92 -19.06 8.80
CA GLY A 310 -4.11 -18.23 8.59
C GLY A 310 -4.43 -17.31 9.75
N ARG A 311 -3.43 -17.00 10.60
CA ARG A 311 -3.59 -16.14 11.78
C ARG A 311 -2.50 -15.10 11.85
N THR A 312 -2.84 -13.98 12.48
CA THR A 312 -1.87 -12.98 12.93
C THR A 312 -1.52 -13.22 14.39
N THR A 313 -0.24 -13.31 14.70
CA THR A 313 0.28 -13.35 16.07
C THR A 313 0.85 -11.97 16.40
N LEU A 314 0.46 -11.37 17.54
CA LEU A 314 0.99 -10.08 17.99
C LEU A 314 2.04 -10.27 19.08
N VAL A 315 3.19 -9.61 18.93
CA VAL A 315 4.24 -9.54 19.94
C VAL A 315 4.50 -8.08 20.34
N THR A 316 4.59 -7.80 21.64
CA THR A 316 4.87 -6.44 22.13
C THR A 316 6.17 -6.42 22.92
N PHE A 317 7.07 -5.53 22.56
CA PHE A 317 8.29 -5.20 23.29
C PHE A 317 8.16 -3.84 23.94
N THR A 318 8.58 -3.76 25.20
CA THR A 318 8.74 -2.49 25.90
C THR A 318 10.20 -2.37 26.34
N THR A 319 10.75 -1.17 26.33
CA THR A 319 12.13 -0.93 26.80
C THR A 319 12.30 -1.03 28.31
N LEU A 320 11.22 -1.32 29.03
CA LEU A 320 11.20 -1.51 30.50
C LEU A 320 11.89 -2.78 30.99
N GLY A 321 12.47 -3.60 30.10
CA GLY A 321 13.04 -4.89 30.49
C GLY A 321 12.02 -5.93 30.95
N LEU A 322 10.71 -5.64 30.81
CA LEU A 322 9.65 -6.62 31.04
C LEU A 322 9.69 -7.66 29.91
N PRO A 323 9.41 -8.94 30.22
CA PRO A 323 9.32 -9.95 29.18
C PRO A 323 8.24 -9.52 28.15
N PRO A 324 8.51 -9.71 26.85
CA PRO A 324 7.51 -9.38 25.82
C PRO A 324 6.25 -10.20 26.01
N VAL A 325 5.11 -9.54 25.87
CA VAL A 325 3.81 -10.20 25.88
C VAL A 325 3.49 -10.65 24.47
N THR A 326 3.23 -11.93 24.30
CA THR A 326 2.76 -12.51 23.02
C THR A 326 1.27 -12.79 23.13
N LEU A 327 0.49 -12.21 22.23
CA LEU A 327 -0.95 -12.45 22.12
C LEU A 327 -1.24 -13.17 20.82
N THR A 328 -2.01 -14.23 20.91
CA THR A 328 -2.55 -14.93 19.74
C THR A 328 -4.06 -14.80 19.78
N PRO A 329 -4.72 -14.42 18.68
CA PRO A 329 -6.17 -14.27 18.67
C PRO A 329 -6.85 -15.59 19.02
N THR A 330 -7.78 -15.54 19.96
CA THR A 330 -8.69 -16.65 20.22
C THR A 330 -9.76 -16.66 19.13
N LEU A 331 -10.06 -17.82 18.57
CA LEU A 331 -11.18 -18.00 17.65
C LEU A 331 -12.49 -17.77 18.42
N THR A 332 -13.10 -16.61 18.27
CA THR A 332 -14.53 -16.48 18.45
C THR A 332 -15.18 -16.83 17.12
N LEU A 333 -15.68 -18.05 17.00
CA LEU A 333 -16.67 -18.36 15.98
C LEU A 333 -17.91 -17.56 16.38
N GLU A 334 -18.16 -16.44 15.72
CA GLU A 334 -19.49 -15.84 15.75
C GLU A 334 -20.44 -16.79 15.01
N PRO A 335 -21.65 -17.01 15.55
CA PRO A 335 -22.61 -17.97 15.02
C PRO A 335 -23.20 -17.57 13.69
#